data_25f4a21caa062ae784f7d13563f4bee8
#
_entry.id   25f4a21caa062ae784f7d13563f4bee8
#
_cell.length_a   1.000
_cell.length_b   1.000
_cell.length_c   1.000
_cell.angle_alpha   90.00
_cell.angle_beta   90.00
_cell.angle_gamma   90.00
#
_symmetry.space_group_name_H-M   'P 1'
#
loop_
_entity.id
_entity.type
_entity.pdbx_description
1 polymer ?
#
loop_
_entity_poly.entity_id
_entity_poly.type
_entity_poly.pdbx_seq_one_letter_code
_entity_poly.pdbx_strand_id
1 'polypeptide(L)' 'MIEKWSGTYTPTCDICGETLPPEGTWQDARNAIRAAGWTIQKDSEGHYEHICPACNNGGE' A
#
# COMPACT_ATOMS: atom_id res chain seq x y z
N MET A 1 0.11 0.37 -3.83
CA MET A 1 -0.48 1.55 -4.50
C MET A 1 -1.41 2.28 -3.56
N ILE A 2 -1.40 3.59 -3.60
CA ILE A 2 -2.33 4.40 -2.81
C ILE A 2 -3.26 5.12 -3.77
N GLU A 3 -4.55 4.79 -3.70
CA GLU A 3 -5.54 5.40 -4.58
C GLU A 3 -6.20 6.59 -3.90
N LYS A 4 -6.32 7.69 -4.63
CA LYS A 4 -6.98 8.88 -4.12
C LYS A 4 -8.41 8.92 -4.64
N TRP A 5 -9.37 9.06 -3.72
CA TRP A 5 -10.78 9.10 -4.08
C TRP A 5 -11.53 9.99 -3.09
N SER A 6 -12.24 10.98 -3.62
CA SER A 6 -13.08 11.87 -2.81
C SER A 6 -12.35 12.46 -1.61
N GLY A 7 -11.10 12.87 -1.80
CA GLY A 7 -10.34 13.48 -0.71
C GLY A 7 -9.76 12.48 0.28
N THR A 8 -9.86 11.18 0.00
CA THR A 8 -9.25 10.17 0.85
C THR A 8 -8.21 9.39 0.07
N TYR A 9 -7.35 8.70 0.81
CA TYR A 9 -6.26 7.91 0.23
C TYR A 9 -6.40 6.48 0.73
N THR A 10 -6.56 5.54 -0.20
CA THR A 10 -6.78 4.12 0.13
C THR A 10 -5.56 3.30 -0.28
N PRO A 11 -4.82 2.75 0.70
CA PRO A 11 -3.71 1.86 0.36
C PRO A 11 -4.21 0.56 -0.26
N THR A 12 -3.58 0.13 -1.34
CA THR A 12 -3.98 -1.07 -2.07
C THR A 12 -2.73 -1.92 -2.36
N CYS A 13 -2.83 -3.22 -2.08
CA CYS A 13 -1.76 -4.14 -2.43
C CYS A 13 -1.66 -4.27 -3.95
N ASP A 14 -0.45 -4.15 -4.49
CA ASP A 14 -0.25 -4.22 -5.94
C ASP A 14 -0.33 -5.64 -6.49
N ILE A 15 -0.34 -6.65 -5.61
CA ILE A 15 -0.36 -8.04 -6.05
C ILE A 15 -1.75 -8.65 -5.94
N CYS A 16 -2.37 -8.58 -4.75
CA CYS A 16 -3.66 -9.24 -4.53
C CYS A 16 -4.85 -8.27 -4.51
N GLY A 17 -4.59 -6.96 -4.47
CA GLY A 17 -5.67 -5.98 -4.43
C GLY A 17 -6.27 -5.74 -3.05
N GLU A 18 -5.66 -6.28 -2.01
CA GLU A 18 -6.15 -6.03 -0.65
C GLU A 18 -6.01 -4.55 -0.30
N THR A 19 -7.00 -4.01 0.41
CA THR A 19 -7.00 -2.59 0.76
C THR A 19 -7.02 -2.40 2.26
N LEU A 20 -6.48 -1.25 2.69
CA LEU A 20 -6.58 -0.78 4.07
C LEU A 20 -7.66 0.30 4.14
N PRO A 21 -8.16 0.63 5.34
CA PRO A 21 -9.16 1.69 5.48
C PRO A 21 -8.63 3.00 4.91
N PRO A 22 -9.48 3.80 4.25
CA PRO A 22 -9.05 5.07 3.67
C PRO A 22 -8.65 6.08 4.75
N GLU A 23 -7.65 6.87 4.44
CA GLU A 23 -7.17 7.92 5.33
C GLU A 23 -7.39 9.28 4.72
N GLY A 24 -7.40 10.31 5.56
CA GLY A 24 -7.66 11.67 5.11
C GLY A 24 -6.48 12.36 4.42
N THR A 25 -5.27 11.85 4.63
CA THR A 25 -4.07 12.41 4.00
C THR A 25 -3.20 11.31 3.47
N TRP A 26 -2.35 11.66 2.51
CA TRP A 26 -1.40 10.70 1.95
C TRP A 26 -0.41 10.20 3.01
N GLN A 27 0.01 11.11 3.89
CA GLN A 27 0.94 10.75 4.96
C GLN A 27 0.34 9.70 5.88
N ASP A 28 -0.94 9.88 6.25
CA ASP A 28 -1.62 8.92 7.11
C ASP A 28 -1.78 7.56 6.43
N ALA A 29 -2.09 7.57 5.12
CA ALA A 29 -2.21 6.32 4.37
C ALA A 29 -0.87 5.58 4.37
N ARG A 30 0.22 6.31 4.17
CA ARG A 30 1.54 5.71 4.17
C ARG A 30 1.89 5.15 5.54
N ASN A 31 1.54 5.88 6.61
CA ASN A 31 1.78 5.41 7.97
C ASN A 31 0.97 4.15 8.26
N ALA A 32 -0.25 4.08 7.76
CA ALA A 32 -1.08 2.89 7.93
C ALA A 32 -0.46 1.68 7.25
N ILE A 33 0.12 1.87 6.06
CA ILE A 33 0.80 0.79 5.34
C ILE A 33 1.95 0.25 6.18
N ARG A 34 2.75 1.14 6.75
CA ARG A 34 3.89 0.73 7.57
C ARG A 34 3.44 0.08 8.88
N ALA A 35 2.41 0.61 9.49
CA ALA A 35 1.89 0.06 10.74
C ALA A 35 1.28 -1.32 10.53
N ALA A 36 0.72 -1.58 9.35
CA ALA A 36 0.16 -2.87 9.01
C ALA A 36 1.22 -3.90 8.62
N GLY A 37 2.47 -3.48 8.54
CA GLY A 37 3.57 -4.40 8.20
C GLY A 37 3.72 -4.65 6.71
N TRP A 38 3.15 -3.81 5.88
CA TRP A 38 3.30 -3.93 4.44
C TRP A 38 4.72 -3.53 4.02
N THR A 39 5.15 -4.08 2.89
CA THR A 39 6.45 -3.76 2.31
C THR A 39 6.25 -2.71 1.22
N ILE A 40 7.12 -1.71 1.21
CA ILE A 40 7.14 -0.69 0.16
C ILE A 40 8.45 -0.87 -0.59
N GLN A 41 8.35 -1.11 -1.90
CA GLN A 41 9.55 -1.28 -2.72
C GLN A 41 9.39 -0.50 -4.02
N LYS A 42 10.52 -0.27 -4.68
CA LYS A 42 10.56 0.50 -5.91
C LYS A 42 10.79 -0.44 -7.08
N ASP A 43 9.98 -0.31 -8.12
CA ASP A 43 10.17 -1.16 -9.30
C ASP A 43 11.25 -0.58 -10.21
N SER A 44 11.48 -1.25 -11.35
CA SER A 44 12.54 -0.85 -12.27
C SER A 44 12.29 0.49 -12.95
N GLU A 45 11.03 0.93 -12.96
CA GLU A 45 10.66 2.21 -13.56
C GLU A 45 10.62 3.34 -12.55
N GLY A 46 10.90 3.06 -11.29
CA GLY A 46 10.91 4.07 -10.26
C GLY A 46 9.58 4.25 -9.55
N HIS A 47 8.59 3.43 -9.84
CA HIS A 47 7.30 3.50 -9.17
C HIS A 47 7.34 2.69 -7.87
N TYR A 48 6.62 3.17 -6.86
CA TYR A 48 6.57 2.48 -5.58
C TYR A 48 5.46 1.44 -5.59
N GLU A 49 5.78 0.24 -5.13
CA GLU A 49 4.82 -0.84 -4.98
C GLU A 49 4.57 -1.08 -3.51
N HIS A 50 3.31 -1.32 -3.14
CA HIS A 50 2.90 -1.61 -1.78
C HIS A 50 2.42 -3.05 -1.74
N ILE A 51 3.09 -3.88 -0.95
CA ILE A 51 2.84 -5.32 -0.91
C ILE A 51 2.40 -5.71 0.48
N CYS A 52 1.23 -6.34 0.60
CA CYS A 52 0.72 -6.75 1.90
C CYS A 52 1.52 -7.92 2.45
N PRO A 53 1.48 -8.14 3.78
CA PRO A 53 2.29 -9.20 4.38
C PRO A 53 1.99 -10.58 3.83
N ALA A 54 0.73 -10.84 3.48
CA ALA A 54 0.36 -12.14 2.93
C ALA A 54 1.05 -12.39 1.60
N CYS A 55 1.10 -11.37 0.72
CA CYS A 55 1.78 -11.50 -0.57
C CYS A 55 3.28 -11.54 -0.40
N ASN A 56 3.81 -10.75 0.53
CA ASN A 56 5.23 -10.70 0.76
C ASN A 56 5.76 -12.02 1.30
N ASN A 57 4.99 -12.65 2.18
CA ASN A 57 5.38 -13.93 2.77
C ASN A 57 5.03 -15.10 1.84
N GLY A 58 3.97 -14.95 1.07
CA GLY A 58 3.50 -16.00 0.19
C GLY A 58 4.45 -16.30 -0.96
N GLY A 59 5.37 -15.39 -1.22
CA GLY A 59 6.36 -15.59 -2.26
C GLY A 59 7.47 -16.57 -1.89
N GLU A 60 7.46 -16.96 -0.64
CA GLU A 60 8.47 -17.92 -0.17
C GLU A 60 8.19 -19.35 -0.69
#